data_2336f1c37dbf4fc9e8fc0cb53c4cab79
#
_entry.id   2336f1c37dbf4fc9e8fc0cb53c4cab79
#
_cell.length_a   1.000
_cell.length_b   1.000
_cell.length_c   1.000
_cell.angle_alpha   90.00
_cell.angle_beta   90.00
_cell.angle_gamma   90.00
#
_symmetry.space_group_name_H-M   'P 1'
#
loop_
_entity.id
_entity.type
_entity.pdbx_description
1 polymer ?
#
loop_
_entity_poly.entity_id
_entity_poly.type
_entity_poly.pdbx_seq_one_letter_code
_entity_poly.pdbx_strand_id
1 'polypeptide(L)'
;MKLMKTQDAVGQVLCHDITQIIKGVTKDAVFRKGHVITEEDIPVLLSVGKDNVYIWEKGEKKLHENEAAEILREMCQGEYMHPTPVKEGKIELVADIDGLLKVNSDKIKKVNSMGEMMIASRHGNFAVKKGDKLAGTRIIPLVIEKEKMESAKAVCEGQTILSLKPFVHKKVGIVTTGNEVYYHRIEDTFTPVIKEKLADYDTEVIGQVVCNDDHEKITKAILSLIEKGADLVLCTGGMSVDPDDKTPLAIKNTGAKIVSYGAPVLPGAMFLLSYYNEDIPIVGLPGCVMYAKRTIFDLALPRIMADDKITAEELAELGEGGLCLNLSLIHI
;
A
#
# COMPACT_ATOMS: atom_id res chain seq x y z
N MET A 1 -23.03 9.50 -29.30
CA MET A 1 -21.70 9.75 -29.88
C MET A 1 -21.63 9.08 -31.25
N LYS A 2 -21.21 9.77 -32.29
CA LYS A 2 -21.19 9.29 -33.66
C LYS A 2 -19.78 9.42 -34.25
N LEU A 3 -19.32 8.38 -34.91
CA LEU A 3 -18.11 8.44 -35.72
C LEU A 3 -18.43 9.20 -37.02
N MET A 4 -17.63 10.17 -37.36
CA MET A 4 -17.81 11.00 -38.56
C MET A 4 -16.44 11.22 -39.25
N LYS A 5 -16.44 11.29 -40.58
CA LYS A 5 -15.22 11.68 -41.28
C LYS A 5 -14.86 13.13 -40.91
N THR A 6 -13.60 13.40 -40.71
CA THR A 6 -13.12 14.72 -40.31
C THR A 6 -13.58 15.80 -41.24
N GLN A 7 -13.57 15.54 -42.57
CA GLN A 7 -14.02 16.46 -43.61
C GLN A 7 -15.50 16.86 -43.51
N ASP A 8 -16.34 15.97 -42.91
CA ASP A 8 -17.78 16.17 -42.79
C ASP A 8 -18.14 16.73 -41.40
N ALA A 9 -17.14 16.97 -40.53
CA ALA A 9 -17.37 17.26 -39.12
C ALA A 9 -17.41 18.76 -38.78
N VAL A 10 -17.37 19.64 -39.77
CA VAL A 10 -17.48 21.10 -39.54
C VAL A 10 -18.78 21.45 -38.83
N GLY A 11 -18.72 22.28 -37.78
CA GLY A 11 -19.85 22.67 -36.95
C GLY A 11 -20.21 21.64 -35.87
N GLN A 12 -19.56 20.48 -35.84
CA GLN A 12 -19.79 19.46 -34.81
C GLN A 12 -18.87 19.67 -33.61
N VAL A 13 -19.24 19.11 -32.46
CA VAL A 13 -18.49 19.24 -31.19
C VAL A 13 -17.65 18.00 -30.97
N LEU A 14 -16.35 18.16 -30.75
CA LEU A 14 -15.43 17.08 -30.40
C LEU A 14 -15.80 16.45 -29.04
N CYS A 15 -15.82 15.13 -29.00
CA CYS A 15 -16.11 14.36 -27.78
C CYS A 15 -14.90 14.18 -26.87
N HIS A 16 -13.67 14.34 -27.38
CA HIS A 16 -12.42 14.04 -26.67
C HIS A 16 -11.32 14.99 -27.10
N ASP A 17 -10.24 15.03 -26.30
CA ASP A 17 -9.04 15.78 -26.64
C ASP A 17 -8.33 15.13 -27.83
N ILE A 18 -7.87 15.94 -28.76
CA ILE A 18 -7.01 15.52 -29.88
C ILE A 18 -5.56 15.86 -29.51
N THR A 19 -4.78 14.86 -29.15
CA THR A 19 -3.41 15.03 -28.73
C THR A 19 -2.45 14.93 -29.92
N GLN A 20 -1.50 15.86 -29.99
CA GLN A 20 -0.36 15.79 -30.90
C GLN A 20 0.88 15.33 -30.11
N ILE A 21 1.62 14.37 -30.68
CA ILE A 21 2.86 13.88 -30.11
C ILE A 21 3.97 14.08 -31.15
N ILE A 22 4.89 14.98 -30.85
CA ILE A 22 6.10 15.18 -31.64
C ILE A 22 7.29 14.95 -30.69
N LYS A 23 8.09 13.92 -30.98
CA LYS A 23 9.23 13.52 -30.13
C LYS A 23 10.18 14.70 -29.89
N GLY A 24 10.35 15.06 -28.62
CA GLY A 24 11.25 16.16 -28.22
C GLY A 24 10.65 17.56 -28.35
N VAL A 25 9.42 17.72 -28.85
CA VAL A 25 8.79 19.04 -29.11
C VAL A 25 7.52 19.20 -28.30
N THR A 26 6.51 18.33 -28.47
CA THR A 26 5.22 18.45 -27.76
C THR A 26 4.55 17.10 -27.55
N LYS A 27 3.81 17.02 -26.42
CA LYS A 27 2.83 16.00 -26.13
C LYS A 27 1.66 16.69 -25.42
N ASP A 28 0.85 17.41 -26.18
CA ASP A 28 -0.30 18.15 -25.63
C ASP A 28 -1.49 18.10 -26.59
N ALA A 29 -2.68 18.50 -26.06
CA ALA A 29 -3.90 18.56 -26.84
C ALA A 29 -3.85 19.75 -27.83
N VAL A 30 -4.02 19.47 -29.12
CA VAL A 30 -4.20 20.47 -30.16
C VAL A 30 -5.62 21.00 -30.12
N PHE A 31 -6.60 20.12 -29.91
CA PHE A 31 -7.99 20.47 -29.66
C PHE A 31 -8.45 19.78 -28.40
N ARG A 32 -9.22 20.51 -27.61
CA ARG A 32 -9.81 19.96 -26.39
C ARG A 32 -11.24 19.51 -26.63
N LYS A 33 -11.70 18.56 -25.82
CA LYS A 33 -13.11 18.16 -25.71
C LYS A 33 -14.00 19.41 -25.63
N GLY A 34 -15.10 19.39 -26.38
CA GLY A 34 -16.03 20.52 -26.44
C GLY A 34 -15.66 21.56 -27.51
N HIS A 35 -14.53 21.40 -28.20
CA HIS A 35 -14.18 22.26 -29.33
C HIS A 35 -15.17 22.07 -30.49
N VAL A 36 -15.70 23.18 -31.00
CA VAL A 36 -16.55 23.16 -32.22
C VAL A 36 -15.61 23.20 -33.43
N ILE A 37 -15.66 22.15 -34.26
CA ILE A 37 -14.78 22.01 -35.41
C ILE A 37 -15.10 23.04 -36.46
N THR A 38 -14.10 23.82 -36.89
CA THR A 38 -14.19 24.78 -37.97
C THR A 38 -13.56 24.23 -39.25
N GLU A 39 -13.77 24.93 -40.39
CA GLU A 39 -13.07 24.56 -41.66
C GLU A 39 -11.57 24.64 -41.56
N GLU A 40 -11.03 25.57 -40.74
CA GLU A 40 -9.60 25.76 -40.52
C GLU A 40 -8.97 24.64 -39.69
N ASP A 41 -9.75 23.93 -38.90
CA ASP A 41 -9.32 22.82 -38.09
C ASP A 41 -9.10 21.52 -38.88
N ILE A 42 -9.80 21.37 -40.00
CA ILE A 42 -9.74 20.15 -40.83
C ILE A 42 -8.33 19.77 -41.23
N PRO A 43 -7.52 20.70 -41.80
CA PRO A 43 -6.12 20.38 -42.15
C PRO A 43 -5.28 19.99 -40.94
N VAL A 44 -5.51 20.61 -39.78
CA VAL A 44 -4.79 20.33 -38.55
C VAL A 44 -5.16 18.92 -38.03
N LEU A 45 -6.47 18.58 -37.98
CA LEU A 45 -6.94 17.27 -37.60
C LEU A 45 -6.36 16.15 -38.47
N LEU A 46 -6.34 16.37 -39.80
CA LEU A 46 -5.75 15.42 -40.76
C LEU A 46 -4.24 15.28 -40.54
N SER A 47 -3.54 16.39 -40.25
CA SER A 47 -2.07 16.41 -40.04
C SER A 47 -1.65 15.60 -38.81
N VAL A 48 -2.52 15.48 -37.81
CA VAL A 48 -2.31 14.65 -36.59
C VAL A 48 -2.90 13.24 -36.75
N GLY A 49 -3.25 12.84 -37.99
CA GLY A 49 -3.68 11.48 -38.34
C GLY A 49 -5.13 11.20 -37.96
N LYS A 50 -6.00 12.22 -37.90
CA LYS A 50 -7.43 12.06 -37.57
C LYS A 50 -8.29 12.13 -38.82
N ASP A 51 -8.37 11.08 -39.60
CA ASP A 51 -9.28 10.95 -40.72
C ASP A 51 -10.73 10.86 -40.31
N ASN A 52 -10.99 10.40 -39.09
CA ASN A 52 -12.30 10.30 -38.45
C ASN A 52 -12.24 10.88 -37.04
N VAL A 53 -13.33 11.50 -36.62
CA VAL A 53 -13.50 12.05 -35.27
C VAL A 53 -14.82 11.56 -34.65
N TYR A 54 -14.82 11.48 -33.34
CA TYR A 54 -16.05 11.25 -32.59
C TYR A 54 -16.70 12.59 -32.25
N ILE A 55 -17.95 12.76 -32.65
CA ILE A 55 -18.78 13.94 -32.36
C ILE A 55 -19.81 13.62 -31.30
N TRP A 56 -20.21 14.65 -30.55
CA TRP A 56 -21.16 14.52 -29.46
C TRP A 56 -22.58 14.31 -30.00
N GLU A 57 -23.20 13.19 -29.58
CA GLU A 57 -24.65 12.98 -29.68
C GLU A 57 -25.16 12.75 -28.26
N LYS A 58 -26.14 13.58 -27.85
CA LYS A 58 -26.73 13.50 -26.51
C LYS A 58 -27.52 12.20 -26.37
N GLY A 59 -26.97 11.25 -25.57
CA GLY A 59 -27.64 10.00 -25.21
C GLY A 59 -27.67 9.85 -23.69
N GLU A 60 -28.86 9.70 -23.09
CA GLU A 60 -29.06 9.63 -21.64
C GLU A 60 -28.50 8.36 -20.96
N LYS A 61 -28.16 7.31 -21.74
CA LYS A 61 -27.76 5.99 -21.23
C LYS A 61 -26.23 5.79 -21.13
N LYS A 62 -25.42 6.73 -21.62
CA LYS A 62 -23.96 6.60 -21.67
C LYS A 62 -23.28 7.73 -20.91
N LEU A 63 -22.21 7.38 -20.24
CA LEU A 63 -21.30 8.31 -19.58
C LEU A 63 -20.06 8.51 -20.45
N HIS A 64 -19.58 9.74 -20.50
CA HIS A 64 -18.29 10.05 -21.08
C HIS A 64 -17.15 9.56 -20.16
N GLU A 65 -15.96 9.29 -20.71
CA GLU A 65 -14.80 8.78 -19.96
C GLU A 65 -14.49 9.60 -18.69
N ASN A 66 -14.63 10.94 -18.74
CA ASN A 66 -14.36 11.78 -17.59
C ASN A 66 -15.44 11.64 -16.49
N GLU A 67 -16.70 11.47 -16.86
CA GLU A 67 -17.79 11.25 -15.90
C GLU A 67 -17.65 9.86 -15.23
N ALA A 68 -17.29 8.86 -16.03
CA ALA A 68 -17.03 7.51 -15.51
C ALA A 68 -15.76 7.46 -14.64
N ALA A 69 -14.72 8.24 -14.97
CA ALA A 69 -13.51 8.35 -14.16
C ALA A 69 -13.83 8.90 -12.76
N GLU A 70 -14.75 9.86 -12.63
CA GLU A 70 -15.18 10.38 -11.34
C GLU A 70 -15.90 9.32 -10.50
N ILE A 71 -16.71 8.46 -11.13
CA ILE A 71 -17.36 7.35 -10.42
C ILE A 71 -16.29 6.36 -9.90
N LEU A 72 -15.31 5.99 -10.72
CA LEU A 72 -14.21 5.12 -10.29
C LEU A 72 -13.38 5.76 -9.18
N ARG A 73 -13.13 7.07 -9.26
CA ARG A 73 -12.47 7.83 -8.19
C ARG A 73 -13.24 7.74 -6.88
N GLU A 74 -14.56 7.99 -6.90
CA GLU A 74 -15.40 7.88 -5.70
C GLU A 74 -15.38 6.48 -5.09
N MET A 75 -15.35 5.44 -5.91
CA MET A 75 -15.24 4.06 -5.45
C MET A 75 -13.90 3.77 -4.75
N CYS A 76 -12.82 4.43 -5.19
CA CYS A 76 -11.49 4.16 -4.70
C CYS A 76 -11.06 5.07 -3.55
N GLN A 77 -11.47 6.33 -3.54
CA GLN A 77 -10.94 7.36 -2.67
C GLN A 77 -11.44 7.23 -1.23
N GLY A 78 -10.53 6.88 -0.32
CA GLY A 78 -10.71 6.98 1.13
C GLY A 78 -10.20 8.29 1.71
N GLU A 79 -10.08 8.35 3.04
CA GLU A 79 -9.49 9.49 3.75
C GLU A 79 -7.97 9.60 3.49
N TYR A 80 -7.42 10.79 3.71
CA TYR A 80 -6.00 11.12 3.57
C TYR A 80 -5.42 10.88 2.17
N MET A 81 -6.25 11.04 1.14
CA MET A 81 -5.81 10.99 -0.25
C MET A 81 -6.63 11.94 -1.12
N HIS A 82 -6.00 12.48 -2.15
CA HIS A 82 -6.65 13.37 -3.11
C HIS A 82 -6.48 12.87 -4.55
N PRO A 83 -7.42 13.20 -5.45
CA PRO A 83 -7.31 12.87 -6.86
C PRO A 83 -6.44 13.88 -7.61
N THR A 84 -5.76 13.42 -8.65
CA THR A 84 -5.26 14.33 -9.68
C THR A 84 -6.40 14.85 -10.53
N PRO A 85 -6.23 15.99 -11.23
CA PRO A 85 -7.18 16.41 -12.26
C PRO A 85 -7.41 15.30 -13.29
N VAL A 86 -8.67 15.13 -13.71
CA VAL A 86 -9.02 14.17 -14.75
C VAL A 86 -8.34 14.55 -16.08
N LYS A 87 -7.69 13.57 -16.70
CA LYS A 87 -7.08 13.74 -18.02
C LYS A 87 -7.33 12.48 -18.86
N GLU A 88 -8.01 12.63 -20.01
CA GLU A 88 -8.34 11.52 -20.92
C GLU A 88 -8.96 10.32 -20.17
N GLY A 89 -9.95 10.60 -19.32
CA GLY A 89 -10.63 9.57 -18.52
C GLY A 89 -9.81 8.92 -17.42
N LYS A 90 -8.59 9.43 -17.14
CA LYS A 90 -7.70 8.92 -16.10
C LYS A 90 -7.68 9.85 -14.89
N ILE A 91 -7.77 9.25 -13.71
CA ILE A 91 -7.54 9.91 -12.41
C ILE A 91 -6.58 9.04 -11.61
N GLU A 92 -5.59 9.66 -10.96
CA GLU A 92 -4.70 9.00 -10.01
C GLU A 92 -5.04 9.49 -8.60
N LEU A 93 -4.93 8.61 -7.60
CA LEU A 93 -5.06 8.95 -6.18
C LEU A 93 -3.68 9.07 -5.56
N VAL A 94 -3.46 10.13 -4.81
CA VAL A 94 -2.17 10.50 -4.21
C VAL A 94 -2.32 10.61 -2.69
N ALA A 95 -1.35 10.11 -1.93
CA ALA A 95 -1.34 10.15 -0.47
C ALA A 95 -1.13 11.58 0.05
N ASP A 96 -1.93 12.00 1.03
CA ASP A 96 -1.79 13.27 1.74
C ASP A 96 -0.87 13.20 2.95
N ILE A 97 -0.66 11.98 3.45
CA ILE A 97 0.15 11.68 4.65
C ILE A 97 1.03 10.46 4.40
N ASP A 98 2.02 10.28 5.26
CA ASP A 98 2.69 8.99 5.45
C ASP A 98 1.73 8.04 6.17
N GLY A 99 1.65 6.78 5.75
CA GLY A 99 0.71 5.85 6.37
C GLY A 99 0.76 4.45 5.78
N LEU A 100 -0.12 3.61 6.28
CA LEU A 100 -0.35 2.25 5.80
C LEU A 100 -1.46 2.23 4.75
N LEU A 101 -1.13 1.85 3.52
CA LEU A 101 -2.14 1.66 2.49
C LEU A 101 -2.88 0.33 2.70
N LYS A 102 -4.19 0.38 2.78
CA LYS A 102 -5.08 -0.79 2.75
C LYS A 102 -5.80 -0.84 1.41
N VAL A 103 -5.90 -2.03 0.83
CA VAL A 103 -6.52 -2.26 -0.48
C VAL A 103 -7.48 -3.45 -0.38
N ASN A 104 -8.71 -3.26 -0.81
CA ASN A 104 -9.65 -4.36 -0.96
C ASN A 104 -9.47 -5.02 -2.34
N SER A 105 -8.59 -6.03 -2.40
CA SER A 105 -8.21 -6.73 -3.62
C SER A 105 -9.40 -7.45 -4.28
N ASP A 106 -10.33 -7.98 -3.49
CA ASP A 106 -11.53 -8.65 -4.00
C ASP A 106 -12.45 -7.68 -4.74
N LYS A 107 -12.63 -6.47 -4.21
CA LYS A 107 -13.42 -5.42 -4.89
C LYS A 107 -12.72 -4.97 -6.17
N ILE A 108 -11.40 -4.77 -6.16
CA ILE A 108 -10.63 -4.47 -7.39
C ILE A 108 -10.83 -5.56 -8.43
N LYS A 109 -10.66 -6.83 -8.05
CA LYS A 109 -10.86 -7.97 -8.93
C LYS A 109 -12.26 -8.01 -9.53
N LYS A 110 -13.30 -7.84 -8.70
CA LYS A 110 -14.70 -7.82 -9.16
C LYS A 110 -14.95 -6.71 -10.17
N VAL A 111 -14.51 -5.47 -9.89
CA VAL A 111 -14.69 -4.32 -10.79
C VAL A 111 -13.92 -4.52 -12.10
N ASN A 112 -12.64 -4.89 -12.04
CA ASN A 112 -11.82 -5.11 -13.23
C ASN A 112 -12.35 -6.27 -14.09
N SER A 113 -12.99 -7.28 -13.49
CA SER A 113 -13.59 -8.42 -14.22
C SER A 113 -14.82 -8.04 -15.02
N MET A 114 -15.45 -6.87 -14.80
CA MET A 114 -16.58 -6.38 -15.60
C MET A 114 -16.13 -5.92 -16.99
N GLY A 115 -14.83 -5.67 -17.19
CA GLY A 115 -14.25 -5.18 -18.45
C GLY A 115 -14.58 -3.73 -18.76
N GLU A 116 -13.90 -3.14 -19.73
CA GLU A 116 -14.02 -1.76 -20.17
C GLU A 116 -13.64 -0.70 -19.13
N MET A 117 -13.29 -1.10 -17.91
CA MET A 117 -12.80 -0.24 -16.84
C MET A 117 -11.63 -0.90 -16.13
N MET A 118 -10.78 -0.11 -15.49
CA MET A 118 -9.64 -0.60 -14.73
C MET A 118 -9.36 0.24 -13.50
N ILE A 119 -8.97 -0.44 -12.43
CA ILE A 119 -8.37 0.10 -11.22
C ILE A 119 -7.04 -0.62 -11.05
N ALA A 120 -5.94 0.13 -11.04
CA ALA A 120 -4.60 -0.36 -10.72
C ALA A 120 -4.13 0.32 -9.44
N SER A 121 -3.71 -0.44 -8.44
CA SER A 121 -3.22 0.09 -7.16
C SER A 121 -1.84 -0.44 -6.82
N ARG A 122 -1.17 0.20 -5.85
CA ARG A 122 -0.08 -0.44 -5.13
C ARG A 122 -0.63 -1.61 -4.31
N HIS A 123 0.25 -2.52 -3.88
CA HIS A 123 -0.13 -3.56 -2.94
C HIS A 123 -0.59 -2.96 -1.61
N GLY A 124 -1.64 -3.55 -1.03
CA GLY A 124 -2.09 -3.24 0.32
C GLY A 124 -1.10 -3.72 1.39
N ASN A 125 -1.29 -3.23 2.60
CA ASN A 125 -0.46 -3.53 3.78
C ASN A 125 1.00 -3.05 3.69
N PHE A 126 1.29 -2.06 2.82
CA PHE A 126 2.61 -1.44 2.69
C PHE A 126 2.59 0.02 3.14
N ALA A 127 3.74 0.46 3.66
CA ALA A 127 3.98 1.86 3.95
C ALA A 127 4.01 2.69 2.67
N VAL A 128 3.39 3.85 2.70
CA VAL A 128 3.46 4.88 1.66
C VAL A 128 3.86 6.21 2.27
N LYS A 129 4.46 7.06 1.46
CA LYS A 129 4.84 8.42 1.84
C LYS A 129 3.87 9.43 1.23
N LYS A 130 3.71 10.57 1.89
CA LYS A 130 2.98 11.72 1.33
C LYS A 130 3.50 12.05 -0.07
N GLY A 131 2.56 12.18 -1.02
CA GLY A 131 2.86 12.41 -2.43
C GLY A 131 3.00 11.14 -3.27
N ASP A 132 3.00 9.96 -2.65
CA ASP A 132 2.99 8.69 -3.38
C ASP A 132 1.67 8.48 -4.13
N LYS A 133 1.76 8.00 -5.37
CA LYS A 133 0.59 7.54 -6.12
C LYS A 133 0.13 6.19 -5.56
N LEU A 134 -1.12 6.13 -5.12
CA LEU A 134 -1.73 4.95 -4.50
C LEU A 134 -2.43 4.07 -5.51
N ALA A 135 -3.17 4.68 -6.43
CA ALA A 135 -3.89 4.01 -7.50
C ALA A 135 -4.09 4.92 -8.71
N GLY A 136 -4.36 4.30 -9.85
CA GLY A 136 -4.83 4.96 -11.06
C GLY A 136 -6.09 4.26 -11.57
N THR A 137 -7.07 5.04 -12.00
CA THR A 137 -8.35 4.55 -12.54
C THR A 137 -8.59 5.07 -13.94
N ARG A 138 -9.26 4.27 -14.77
CA ARG A 138 -9.62 4.65 -16.14
C ARG A 138 -10.74 3.79 -16.67
N ILE A 139 -11.57 4.30 -17.56
CA ILE A 139 -12.31 3.46 -18.51
C ILE A 139 -11.55 3.33 -19.82
N ILE A 140 -11.76 2.22 -20.53
CA ILE A 140 -11.03 1.92 -21.80
C ILE A 140 -11.69 2.60 -22.99
N PRO A 141 -13.04 2.51 -23.18
CA PRO A 141 -13.71 3.21 -24.25
C PRO A 141 -13.91 4.70 -23.91
N LEU A 142 -14.14 5.53 -24.92
CA LEU A 142 -14.44 6.95 -24.75
C LEU A 142 -15.80 7.17 -24.03
N VAL A 143 -16.72 6.23 -24.17
CA VAL A 143 -18.03 6.22 -23.47
C VAL A 143 -18.35 4.82 -22.99
N ILE A 144 -19.02 4.74 -21.87
CA ILE A 144 -19.44 3.48 -21.24
C ILE A 144 -20.92 3.54 -20.85
N GLU A 145 -21.58 2.41 -20.80
CA GLU A 145 -22.99 2.33 -20.37
C GLU A 145 -23.11 2.74 -18.89
N LYS A 146 -24.06 3.62 -18.59
CA LYS A 146 -24.31 4.12 -17.23
C LYS A 146 -24.65 3.00 -16.26
N GLU A 147 -25.49 2.05 -16.70
CA GLU A 147 -25.91 0.87 -15.92
C GLU A 147 -24.70 0.01 -15.51
N LYS A 148 -23.68 -0.12 -16.39
CA LYS A 148 -22.44 -0.84 -16.09
C LYS A 148 -21.63 -0.16 -14.98
N MET A 149 -21.55 1.17 -15.01
CA MET A 149 -20.87 1.94 -13.95
C MET A 149 -21.64 1.91 -12.63
N GLU A 150 -22.97 1.90 -12.66
CA GLU A 150 -23.81 1.70 -11.48
C GLU A 150 -23.60 0.30 -10.87
N SER A 151 -23.53 -0.73 -11.72
CA SER A 151 -23.21 -2.10 -11.29
C SER A 151 -21.81 -2.19 -10.65
N ALA A 152 -20.81 -1.51 -11.22
CA ALA A 152 -19.48 -1.43 -10.65
C ALA A 152 -19.49 -0.73 -9.28
N LYS A 153 -20.20 0.39 -9.17
CA LYS A 153 -20.34 1.13 -7.89
C LYS A 153 -21.02 0.30 -6.81
N ALA A 154 -21.99 -0.55 -7.18
CA ALA A 154 -22.67 -1.45 -6.25
C ALA A 154 -21.72 -2.46 -5.58
N VAL A 155 -20.61 -2.84 -6.23
CA VAL A 155 -19.58 -3.72 -5.64
C VAL A 155 -18.96 -3.12 -4.37
N CYS A 156 -18.95 -1.79 -4.27
CA CYS A 156 -18.35 -1.10 -3.11
C CYS A 156 -19.19 -1.21 -1.84
N GLU A 157 -20.50 -1.46 -1.94
CA GLU A 157 -21.40 -1.60 -0.77
C GLU A 157 -21.28 -0.43 0.22
N GLY A 158 -21.08 0.78 -0.29
CA GLY A 158 -20.88 2.00 0.51
C GLY A 158 -19.51 2.15 1.18
N GLN A 159 -18.56 1.25 0.91
CA GLN A 159 -17.19 1.31 1.42
C GLN A 159 -16.21 1.56 0.28
N THR A 160 -15.20 2.39 0.52
CA THR A 160 -14.14 2.64 -0.45
C THR A 160 -13.24 1.41 -0.66
N ILE A 161 -12.65 1.32 -1.84
CA ILE A 161 -11.73 0.23 -2.21
C ILE A 161 -10.37 0.42 -1.53
N LEU A 162 -9.94 1.68 -1.37
CA LEU A 162 -8.68 2.04 -0.72
C LEU A 162 -8.96 2.78 0.59
N SER A 163 -8.10 2.58 1.56
CA SER A 163 -8.01 3.42 2.75
C SER A 163 -6.55 3.63 3.14
N LEU A 164 -6.23 4.77 3.71
CA LEU A 164 -4.91 5.11 4.22
C LEU A 164 -5.02 5.31 5.73
N LYS A 165 -4.35 4.43 6.50
CA LYS A 165 -4.28 4.54 7.95
C LYS A 165 -3.04 5.35 8.33
N PRO A 166 -3.16 6.44 9.10
CA PRO A 166 -2.02 7.19 9.59
C PRO A 166 -1.15 6.32 10.49
N PHE A 167 0.16 6.55 10.48
CA PHE A 167 1.03 6.02 11.52
C PHE A 167 0.80 6.77 12.83
N VAL A 168 0.90 6.07 13.95
CA VAL A 168 0.73 6.62 15.29
C VAL A 168 2.05 6.63 16.02
N HIS A 169 2.21 7.58 16.95
CA HIS A 169 3.36 7.61 17.84
C HIS A 169 3.44 6.34 18.68
N LYS A 170 4.63 5.74 18.81
CA LYS A 170 4.87 4.53 19.60
C LYS A 170 6.04 4.69 20.56
N LYS A 171 5.81 4.33 21.81
CA LYS A 171 6.85 4.12 22.83
C LYS A 171 7.36 2.69 22.75
N VAL A 172 8.60 2.53 22.37
CA VAL A 172 9.20 1.23 22.06
C VAL A 172 10.14 0.79 23.17
N GLY A 173 9.91 -0.41 23.70
CA GLY A 173 10.86 -1.11 24.55
C GLY A 173 11.67 -2.12 23.74
N ILE A 174 12.97 -2.23 24.00
CA ILE A 174 13.85 -3.21 23.33
C ILE A 174 14.43 -4.15 24.40
N VAL A 175 14.29 -5.47 24.16
CA VAL A 175 14.91 -6.50 24.97
C VAL A 175 15.92 -7.26 24.10
N THR A 176 17.20 -7.11 24.40
CA THR A 176 18.27 -7.81 23.70
C THR A 176 18.67 -9.04 24.54
N THR A 177 18.59 -10.24 23.96
CA THR A 177 18.95 -11.48 24.64
C THR A 177 20.19 -12.10 24.02
N GLY A 178 20.90 -12.91 24.78
CA GLY A 178 22.08 -13.62 24.37
C GLY A 178 23.18 -13.52 25.40
N ASN A 179 23.71 -14.66 25.83
CA ASN A 179 24.83 -14.74 26.80
C ASN A 179 26.05 -13.99 26.29
N GLU A 180 26.29 -13.97 24.99
CA GLU A 180 27.45 -13.34 24.37
C GLU A 180 27.40 -11.78 24.50
N VAL A 181 26.19 -11.19 24.37
CA VAL A 181 26.00 -9.75 24.55
C VAL A 181 25.95 -9.42 26.05
N TYR A 182 25.21 -10.21 26.83
CA TYR A 182 25.05 -9.98 28.27
C TYR A 182 26.37 -10.01 29.05
N TYR A 183 27.27 -10.93 28.72
CA TYR A 183 28.60 -11.02 29.33
C TYR A 183 29.67 -10.18 28.62
N HIS A 184 29.27 -9.27 27.73
CA HIS A 184 30.17 -8.35 26.99
C HIS A 184 31.26 -9.10 26.19
N ARG A 185 30.96 -10.29 25.66
CA ARG A 185 31.86 -11.04 24.77
C ARG A 185 31.87 -10.47 23.37
N ILE A 186 30.70 -9.93 22.94
CA ILE A 186 30.51 -9.19 21.70
C ILE A 186 29.68 -7.93 22.00
N GLU A 187 29.73 -6.95 21.09
CA GLU A 187 28.86 -5.77 21.15
C GLU A 187 27.47 -6.08 20.61
N ASP A 188 26.45 -5.37 21.12
CA ASP A 188 25.08 -5.43 20.59
C ASP A 188 25.01 -4.68 19.25
N THR A 189 24.94 -5.43 18.17
CA THR A 189 24.77 -4.93 16.81
C THR A 189 23.30 -4.92 16.34
N PHE A 190 22.39 -5.53 17.12
CA PHE A 190 20.98 -5.60 16.81
C PHE A 190 20.24 -4.27 17.07
N THR A 191 20.43 -3.71 18.24
CA THR A 191 19.73 -2.48 18.65
C THR A 191 19.96 -1.30 17.68
N PRO A 192 21.17 -1.05 17.16
CA PRO A 192 21.37 0.00 16.15
C PRO A 192 20.51 -0.19 14.91
N VAL A 193 20.44 -1.42 14.37
CA VAL A 193 19.63 -1.74 13.19
C VAL A 193 18.14 -1.55 13.44
N ILE A 194 17.64 -1.96 14.63
CA ILE A 194 16.26 -1.73 15.02
C ILE A 194 15.95 -0.24 15.08
N LYS A 195 16.81 0.56 15.72
CA LYS A 195 16.65 2.02 15.80
C LYS A 195 16.64 2.68 14.42
N GLU A 196 17.47 2.19 13.48
CA GLU A 196 17.46 2.66 12.10
C GLU A 196 16.10 2.37 11.41
N LYS A 197 15.55 1.16 11.56
CA LYS A 197 14.24 0.81 11.00
C LYS A 197 13.08 1.58 11.64
N LEU A 198 13.18 1.90 12.94
CA LEU A 198 12.19 2.71 13.66
C LEU A 198 12.26 4.20 13.29
N ALA A 199 13.41 4.69 12.81
CA ALA A 199 13.60 6.09 12.44
C ALA A 199 12.72 6.57 11.28
N ASP A 200 12.16 5.66 10.49
CA ASP A 200 11.18 5.97 9.44
C ASP A 200 9.79 6.32 10.01
N TYR A 201 9.57 6.15 11.32
CA TYR A 201 8.30 6.32 12.01
C TYR A 201 8.43 7.26 13.20
N ASP A 202 7.30 7.79 13.67
CA ASP A 202 7.25 8.57 14.91
C ASP A 202 7.34 7.63 16.13
N THR A 203 8.56 7.40 16.61
CA THR A 203 8.83 6.47 17.72
C THR A 203 9.74 7.08 18.78
N GLU A 204 9.50 6.70 20.03
CA GLU A 204 10.37 6.97 21.18
C GLU A 204 10.85 5.64 21.78
N VAL A 205 12.16 5.37 21.75
CA VAL A 205 12.74 4.22 22.47
C VAL A 205 12.86 4.57 23.95
N ILE A 206 11.90 4.11 24.77
CA ILE A 206 11.82 4.45 26.20
C ILE A 206 12.73 3.61 27.09
N GLY A 207 13.30 2.54 26.55
CA GLY A 207 14.25 1.69 27.28
C GLY A 207 14.79 0.54 26.47
N GLN A 208 15.97 0.11 26.86
CA GLN A 208 16.61 -1.10 26.40
C GLN A 208 17.08 -1.92 27.60
N VAL A 209 16.81 -3.21 27.59
CA VAL A 209 17.26 -4.15 28.62
C VAL A 209 18.02 -5.28 27.93
N VAL A 210 19.27 -5.52 28.37
CA VAL A 210 20.06 -6.67 27.92
C VAL A 210 19.95 -7.78 28.94
N CYS A 211 19.57 -8.98 28.49
CA CYS A 211 19.36 -10.16 29.33
C CYS A 211 20.29 -11.32 28.87
N ASN A 212 20.68 -12.15 29.82
CA ASN A 212 21.19 -13.47 29.49
C ASN A 212 20.02 -14.40 29.06
N ASP A 213 20.34 -15.62 28.60
CA ASP A 213 19.33 -16.57 28.09
C ASP A 213 18.52 -17.26 29.18
N ASP A 214 18.04 -16.45 30.14
CA ASP A 214 17.14 -16.82 31.24
C ASP A 214 15.73 -16.31 30.95
N HIS A 215 14.81 -17.23 30.66
CA HIS A 215 13.45 -16.86 30.27
C HIS A 215 12.69 -16.06 31.34
N GLU A 216 12.95 -16.27 32.66
CA GLU A 216 12.30 -15.50 33.71
C GLU A 216 12.77 -14.05 33.72
N LYS A 217 14.08 -13.81 33.50
CA LYS A 217 14.63 -12.47 33.44
C LYS A 217 14.13 -11.74 32.18
N ILE A 218 14.09 -12.43 31.03
CA ILE A 218 13.58 -11.88 29.79
C ILE A 218 12.08 -11.52 29.97
N THR A 219 11.27 -12.41 30.56
CA THR A 219 9.84 -12.12 30.86
C THR A 219 9.70 -10.88 31.73
N LYS A 220 10.48 -10.78 32.83
CA LYS A 220 10.46 -9.60 33.72
C LYS A 220 10.88 -8.32 33.01
N ALA A 221 11.89 -8.40 32.12
CA ALA A 221 12.33 -7.25 31.33
C ALA A 221 11.22 -6.72 30.39
N ILE A 222 10.54 -7.63 29.68
CA ILE A 222 9.40 -7.29 28.81
C ILE A 222 8.30 -6.59 29.61
N LEU A 223 7.84 -7.20 30.71
CA LEU A 223 6.78 -6.66 31.56
C LEU A 223 7.17 -5.31 32.18
N SER A 224 8.43 -5.16 32.62
CA SER A 224 8.92 -3.88 33.15
C SER A 224 8.91 -2.75 32.13
N LEU A 225 9.19 -3.03 30.85
CA LEU A 225 9.10 -2.03 29.78
C LEU A 225 7.62 -1.65 29.51
N ILE A 226 6.71 -2.62 29.54
CA ILE A 226 5.27 -2.36 29.41
C ILE A 226 4.77 -1.51 30.59
N GLU A 227 5.16 -1.82 31.81
CA GLU A 227 4.83 -1.03 33.02
C GLU A 227 5.36 0.41 32.93
N LYS A 228 6.49 0.63 32.26
CA LYS A 228 7.04 1.97 31.98
C LYS A 228 6.32 2.69 30.84
N GLY A 229 5.33 2.06 30.24
CA GLY A 229 4.50 2.66 29.18
C GLY A 229 4.93 2.32 27.76
N ALA A 230 5.69 1.24 27.55
CA ALA A 230 5.92 0.74 26.19
C ALA A 230 4.60 0.22 25.59
N ASP A 231 4.28 0.67 24.40
CA ASP A 231 3.15 0.23 23.59
C ASP A 231 3.59 -0.64 22.39
N LEU A 232 4.87 -0.94 22.31
CA LEU A 232 5.51 -1.92 21.44
C LEU A 232 6.77 -2.47 22.13
N VAL A 233 6.94 -3.78 22.20
CA VAL A 233 8.18 -4.40 22.71
C VAL A 233 8.80 -5.26 21.59
N LEU A 234 10.07 -4.99 21.31
CA LEU A 234 10.89 -5.73 20.33
C LEU A 234 11.91 -6.57 21.07
N CYS A 235 11.86 -7.89 20.88
CA CYS A 235 12.81 -8.84 21.48
C CYS A 235 13.77 -9.35 20.40
N THR A 236 15.07 -9.33 20.68
CA THR A 236 16.11 -9.77 19.76
C THR A 236 16.98 -10.84 20.42
N GLY A 237 17.50 -11.77 19.63
CA GLY A 237 18.29 -12.90 20.12
C GLY A 237 17.41 -14.04 20.64
N GLY A 238 18.00 -15.24 20.75
CA GLY A 238 17.35 -16.43 21.29
C GLY A 238 16.04 -16.82 20.63
N MET A 239 15.92 -16.64 19.31
CA MET A 239 14.69 -16.86 18.54
C MET A 239 14.69 -18.13 17.68
N SER A 240 15.78 -18.90 17.70
CA SER A 240 15.88 -20.14 16.94
C SER A 240 15.44 -21.37 17.76
N VAL A 241 15.91 -22.54 17.41
CA VAL A 241 15.48 -23.82 18.01
C VAL A 241 16.53 -24.43 18.95
N ASP A 242 17.62 -23.71 19.20
CA ASP A 242 18.65 -24.18 20.09
C ASP A 242 18.20 -24.26 21.56
N PRO A 243 18.76 -25.12 22.39
CA PRO A 243 18.36 -25.26 23.79
C PRO A 243 18.45 -23.98 24.61
N ASP A 244 19.31 -23.04 24.21
CA ASP A 244 19.52 -21.75 24.87
C ASP A 244 18.62 -20.65 24.31
N ASP A 245 17.88 -20.91 23.23
CA ASP A 245 16.93 -19.97 22.65
C ASP A 245 15.63 -19.89 23.48
N LYS A 246 15.62 -19.00 24.45
CA LYS A 246 14.56 -18.87 25.46
C LYS A 246 13.56 -17.74 25.22
N THR A 247 13.80 -16.89 24.21
CA THR A 247 12.96 -15.70 23.96
C THR A 247 11.50 -16.05 23.63
N PRO A 248 11.17 -17.07 22.80
CA PRO A 248 9.77 -17.44 22.56
C PRO A 248 9.05 -17.90 23.83
N LEU A 249 9.72 -18.68 24.70
CA LEU A 249 9.17 -19.11 25.98
C LEU A 249 8.94 -17.91 26.91
N ALA A 250 9.90 -16.98 26.95
CA ALA A 250 9.78 -15.77 27.77
C ALA A 250 8.59 -14.89 27.34
N ILE A 251 8.40 -14.71 26.04
CA ILE A 251 7.26 -13.98 25.48
C ILE A 251 5.94 -14.67 25.88
N LYS A 252 5.87 -15.99 25.75
CA LYS A 252 4.70 -16.77 26.18
C LYS A 252 4.40 -16.58 27.67
N ASN A 253 5.43 -16.56 28.50
CA ASN A 253 5.31 -16.44 29.96
C ASN A 253 4.82 -15.05 30.41
N THR A 254 4.86 -14.02 29.54
CA THR A 254 4.23 -12.72 29.83
C THR A 254 2.72 -12.81 29.92
N GLY A 255 2.10 -13.87 29.43
CA GLY A 255 0.65 -14.00 29.25
C GLY A 255 0.15 -13.42 27.90
N ALA A 256 1.04 -12.94 27.05
CA ALA A 256 0.66 -12.46 25.72
C ALA A 256 0.09 -13.59 24.85
N LYS A 257 -0.95 -13.28 24.10
CA LYS A 257 -1.55 -14.17 23.12
C LYS A 257 -0.65 -14.28 21.89
N ILE A 258 -0.03 -15.42 21.67
CA ILE A 258 0.78 -15.68 20.49
C ILE A 258 -0.15 -15.72 19.26
N VAL A 259 0.14 -14.89 18.27
CA VAL A 259 -0.50 -14.91 16.95
C VAL A 259 0.16 -15.96 16.09
N SER A 260 1.49 -15.91 15.97
CA SER A 260 2.29 -16.89 15.26
C SER A 260 3.72 -16.91 15.79
N TYR A 261 4.30 -18.09 15.79
CA TYR A 261 5.73 -18.29 15.86
C TYR A 261 6.17 -19.04 14.60
N GLY A 262 6.83 -18.29 13.73
CA GLY A 262 7.10 -18.63 12.35
C GLY A 262 6.24 -17.83 11.37
N ALA A 263 6.84 -17.45 10.23
CA ALA A 263 6.16 -16.80 9.12
C ALA A 263 6.75 -17.31 7.79
N PRO A 264 5.93 -17.50 6.75
CA PRO A 264 6.39 -18.05 5.47
C PRO A 264 7.09 -16.99 4.61
N VAL A 265 8.08 -16.29 5.18
CA VAL A 265 8.83 -15.20 4.54
C VAL A 265 10.33 -15.44 4.75
N LEU A 266 11.09 -15.35 3.69
CA LEU A 266 12.55 -15.50 3.72
C LEU A 266 13.24 -14.27 3.08
N PRO A 267 14.14 -13.63 3.84
CA PRO A 267 14.58 -13.97 5.20
C PRO A 267 13.56 -13.57 6.27
N GLY A 268 13.51 -14.37 7.37
CA GLY A 268 12.69 -14.01 8.53
C GLY A 268 11.79 -15.10 9.12
N ALA A 269 11.95 -16.36 8.69
CA ALA A 269 11.04 -17.46 9.08
C ALA A 269 10.78 -17.61 10.60
N MET A 270 11.76 -17.29 11.45
CA MET A 270 11.64 -17.42 12.93
C MET A 270 11.03 -16.19 13.60
N PHE A 271 10.21 -15.44 12.89
CA PHE A 271 9.48 -14.29 13.42
C PHE A 271 8.38 -14.73 14.38
N LEU A 272 8.27 -14.03 15.52
CA LEU A 272 7.19 -14.24 16.47
C LEU A 272 6.40 -12.95 16.65
N LEU A 273 5.07 -13.05 16.55
CA LEU A 273 4.15 -11.96 16.88
C LEU A 273 3.19 -12.41 17.97
N SER A 274 3.01 -11.56 18.96
CA SER A 274 2.03 -11.73 20.02
C SER A 274 1.43 -10.40 20.45
N TYR A 275 0.30 -10.42 21.15
CA TYR A 275 -0.32 -9.24 21.73
C TYR A 275 -0.55 -9.44 23.22
N TYR A 276 -0.01 -8.55 24.03
CA TYR A 276 -0.24 -8.48 25.47
C TYR A 276 -1.47 -7.60 25.75
N ASN A 277 -2.38 -8.07 26.60
CA ASN A 277 -3.67 -7.42 26.88
C ASN A 277 -4.42 -7.00 25.59
N GLU A 278 -4.32 -7.82 24.55
CA GLU A 278 -4.93 -7.65 23.23
C GLU A 278 -4.37 -6.51 22.35
N ASP A 279 -3.67 -5.52 22.92
CA ASP A 279 -3.31 -4.29 22.19
C ASP A 279 -1.81 -4.07 22.04
N ILE A 280 -0.99 -4.49 23.00
CA ILE A 280 0.46 -4.22 23.00
C ILE A 280 1.19 -5.33 22.23
N PRO A 281 1.73 -5.08 21.02
CA PRO A 281 2.50 -6.06 20.31
C PRO A 281 3.83 -6.34 21.02
N ILE A 282 4.14 -7.63 21.19
CA ILE A 282 5.45 -8.12 21.59
C ILE A 282 5.95 -8.95 20.41
N VAL A 283 7.08 -8.54 19.86
CA VAL A 283 7.63 -9.12 18.62
C VAL A 283 8.98 -9.74 18.90
N GLY A 284 9.13 -11.02 18.55
CA GLY A 284 10.41 -11.71 18.53
C GLY A 284 11.03 -11.62 17.13
N LEU A 285 12.19 -11.00 17.04
CA LEU A 285 12.86 -10.72 15.77
C LEU A 285 13.90 -11.78 15.44
N PRO A 286 13.84 -12.40 14.24
CA PRO A 286 14.83 -13.36 13.79
C PRO A 286 16.20 -12.69 13.55
N GLY A 287 17.29 -13.46 13.73
CA GLY A 287 18.66 -12.97 13.60
C GLY A 287 19.00 -12.30 12.27
N CYS A 288 18.30 -12.69 11.20
CA CYS A 288 18.52 -12.09 9.87
C CYS A 288 18.15 -10.61 9.76
N VAL A 289 17.35 -10.06 10.68
CA VAL A 289 17.02 -8.62 10.72
C VAL A 289 18.28 -7.77 10.81
N MET A 290 19.35 -8.30 11.40
CA MET A 290 20.63 -7.64 11.60
C MET A 290 21.38 -7.31 10.29
N TYR A 291 21.29 -8.19 9.29
CA TYR A 291 22.11 -8.10 8.08
C TYR A 291 21.30 -8.06 6.77
N ALA A 292 20.04 -8.51 6.80
CA ALA A 292 19.20 -8.45 5.63
C ALA A 292 18.50 -7.09 5.51
N LYS A 293 18.58 -6.48 4.34
CA LYS A 293 17.97 -5.18 4.08
C LYS A 293 16.46 -5.19 4.32
N ARG A 294 15.78 -6.28 3.94
CA ARG A 294 14.34 -6.47 4.13
C ARG A 294 14.09 -7.89 4.67
N THR A 295 13.18 -7.98 5.62
CA THR A 295 12.74 -9.21 6.27
C THR A 295 11.25 -9.17 6.51
N ILE A 296 10.67 -10.20 7.10
CA ILE A 296 9.28 -10.20 7.58
C ILE A 296 8.98 -9.01 8.49
N PHE A 297 9.96 -8.51 9.26
CA PHE A 297 9.78 -7.37 10.14
C PHE A 297 9.41 -6.10 9.34
N ASP A 298 9.99 -5.92 8.16
CA ASP A 298 9.70 -4.78 7.28
C ASP A 298 8.29 -4.84 6.67
N LEU A 299 7.64 -6.00 6.66
CA LEU A 299 6.24 -6.18 6.28
C LEU A 299 5.29 -5.98 7.48
N ALA A 300 5.70 -6.40 8.68
CA ALA A 300 4.86 -6.32 9.88
C ALA A 300 4.92 -4.92 10.53
N LEU A 301 6.09 -4.25 10.53
CA LEU A 301 6.30 -2.97 11.21
C LEU A 301 5.32 -1.88 10.75
N PRO A 302 5.09 -1.63 9.46
CA PRO A 302 4.12 -0.62 9.02
C PRO A 302 2.71 -0.85 9.58
N ARG A 303 2.29 -2.12 9.67
CA ARG A 303 0.99 -2.50 10.22
C ARG A 303 0.92 -2.22 11.73
N ILE A 304 1.96 -2.59 12.46
CA ILE A 304 2.08 -2.30 13.90
C ILE A 304 2.04 -0.79 14.15
N MET A 305 2.75 0.00 13.33
CA MET A 305 2.81 1.46 13.45
C MET A 305 1.48 2.15 13.11
N ALA A 306 0.58 1.49 12.39
CA ALA A 306 -0.75 1.98 12.05
C ALA A 306 -1.87 1.38 12.93
N ASP A 307 -1.55 0.72 14.04
CA ASP A 307 -2.49 -0.05 14.88
C ASP A 307 -3.37 -1.01 14.06
N ASP A 308 -2.79 -1.60 13.02
CA ASP A 308 -3.45 -2.57 12.17
C ASP A 308 -3.09 -3.97 12.64
N LYS A 309 -3.94 -4.56 13.48
CA LYS A 309 -3.72 -5.91 14.04
C LYS A 309 -3.52 -6.93 12.94
N ILE A 310 -2.49 -7.75 13.11
CA ILE A 310 -2.12 -8.80 12.17
C ILE A 310 -2.64 -10.13 12.73
N THR A 311 -3.35 -10.88 11.90
CA THR A 311 -3.84 -12.22 12.24
C THR A 311 -2.88 -13.31 11.77
N ALA A 312 -3.06 -14.53 12.28
CA ALA A 312 -2.28 -15.69 11.85
C ALA A 312 -2.56 -16.05 10.38
N GLU A 313 -3.80 -15.84 9.92
CA GLU A 313 -4.20 -16.06 8.53
C GLU A 313 -3.48 -15.08 7.59
N GLU A 314 -3.50 -13.79 7.92
CA GLU A 314 -2.80 -12.77 7.13
C GLU A 314 -1.27 -12.98 7.10
N LEU A 315 -0.67 -13.54 8.17
CA LEU A 315 0.75 -13.94 8.12
C LEU A 315 0.95 -15.14 7.20
N ALA A 316 0.03 -16.10 7.20
CA ALA A 316 0.12 -17.27 6.32
C ALA A 316 -0.02 -16.88 4.84
N GLU A 317 -0.85 -15.88 4.51
CA GLU A 317 -1.02 -15.34 3.15
C GLU A 317 0.26 -14.75 2.56
N LEU A 318 1.22 -14.34 3.40
CA LEU A 318 2.53 -13.85 2.94
C LEU A 318 3.39 -14.93 2.26
N GLY A 319 2.97 -16.20 2.27
CA GLY A 319 3.69 -17.29 1.62
C GLY A 319 3.85 -17.08 0.12
N GLU A 320 2.82 -16.59 -0.57
CA GLU A 320 2.96 -16.08 -1.93
C GLU A 320 3.66 -14.72 -1.91
N GLY A 321 4.80 -14.62 -2.58
CA GLY A 321 5.66 -13.42 -2.54
C GLY A 321 6.67 -13.41 -1.38
N GLY A 322 6.64 -14.37 -0.44
CA GLY A 322 7.53 -14.43 0.71
C GLY A 322 9.02 -14.57 0.38
N LEU A 323 9.37 -14.89 -0.85
CA LEU A 323 10.75 -14.88 -1.38
C LEU A 323 11.10 -13.60 -2.14
N CYS A 324 10.15 -12.68 -2.33
CA CYS A 324 10.32 -11.52 -3.21
C CYS A 324 10.88 -10.27 -2.53
N LEU A 325 11.21 -10.30 -1.24
CA LEU A 325 11.62 -9.11 -0.46
C LEU A 325 12.83 -8.36 -1.02
N ASN A 326 13.72 -9.04 -1.71
CA ASN A 326 14.93 -8.47 -2.30
C ASN A 326 14.82 -8.21 -3.81
N LEU A 327 13.68 -8.56 -4.41
CA LEU A 327 13.40 -8.30 -5.82
C LEU A 327 12.93 -6.86 -6.03
N SER A 328 13.14 -6.33 -7.23
CA SER A 328 12.59 -5.01 -7.58
C SER A 328 11.06 -5.09 -7.59
N LEU A 329 10.40 -3.96 -7.31
CA LEU A 329 8.93 -3.81 -7.28
C LEU A 329 8.18 -4.29 -8.54
N ILE A 330 8.91 -4.67 -9.60
CA ILE A 330 8.33 -5.23 -10.83
C ILE A 330 7.77 -6.66 -10.60
N HIS A 331 8.16 -7.32 -9.51
CA HIS A 331 7.77 -8.70 -9.20
C HIS A 331 6.87 -8.82 -7.96
N ILE A 332 6.42 -7.68 -7.41
CA ILE A 332 5.48 -7.65 -6.29
C ILE A 332 4.16 -7.03 -6.79
#